data_79e003a7c46559556251aa952f02b098
#
_entry.id   79e003a7c46559556251aa952f02b098
#
_cell.length_a   1.000
_cell.length_b   1.000
_cell.length_c   1.000
_cell.angle_alpha   90.00
_cell.angle_beta   90.00
_cell.angle_gamma   90.00
#
_symmetry.space_group_name_H-M   'P 1'
#
loop_
_entity.id
_entity.type
_entity.pdbx_description
1 polymer ?
#
loop_
_entity_poly.entity_id
_entity_poly.type
_entity_poly.pdbx_seq_one_letter_code
_entity_poly.pdbx_strand_id
1 'polypeptide(L)'
;GYLPGQLYNFHPGGHVGQGSETGVAQSADALNAMLWPEMTTSVLLETMAGKGTEVGGRFEELREILDRVALSDKMGVCLDTCHVSDGGYDIIGDLDGVLTEFDKVIGLDRLKAIHLNDSKNPTGARKDRHGCIGEGCIGLEALARVVRHPALRDLPFCLETPNELPGYAREIALMREQAEA
;
A
#
# COMPACT_ATOMS: atom_id res chain seq x y z
N GLY A 1 -3.83 13.28 -20.02
CA GLY A 1 -3.64 13.27 -18.60
C GLY A 1 -3.13 14.58 -18.03
N TYR A 2 -3.65 14.95 -16.85
CA TYR A 2 -3.20 16.14 -16.12
C TYR A 2 -1.90 15.88 -15.34
N LEU A 3 -1.51 14.59 -15.15
CA LEU A 3 -0.35 14.15 -14.38
C LEU A 3 0.51 13.16 -15.21
N PRO A 4 1.10 13.60 -16.35
CA PRO A 4 1.87 12.69 -17.19
C PRO A 4 3.11 12.17 -16.46
N GLY A 5 3.36 10.85 -16.54
CA GLY A 5 4.52 10.20 -15.95
C GLY A 5 4.53 10.15 -14.42
N GLN A 6 3.38 10.43 -13.76
CA GLN A 6 3.24 10.39 -12.31
C GLN A 6 2.62 9.08 -11.83
N LEU A 7 2.67 8.86 -10.54
CA LEU A 7 1.94 7.80 -9.85
C LEU A 7 0.60 8.35 -9.33
N TYR A 8 -0.47 7.62 -9.53
CA TYR A 8 -1.79 7.94 -8.97
C TYR A 8 -2.27 6.75 -8.15
N ASN A 9 -2.34 6.93 -6.84
CA ASN A 9 -2.76 5.89 -5.90
C ASN A 9 -4.22 6.06 -5.49
N PHE A 10 -4.91 4.94 -5.25
CA PHE A 10 -6.28 4.94 -4.73
C PHE A 10 -6.64 3.62 -4.03
N HIS A 11 -7.63 3.68 -3.14
CA HIS A 11 -8.21 2.50 -2.51
C HIS A 11 -9.10 1.73 -3.49
N PRO A 12 -8.96 0.40 -3.63
CA PRO A 12 -9.77 -0.41 -4.56
C PRO A 12 -11.28 -0.36 -4.30
N GLY A 13 -11.71 0.16 -3.16
CA GLY A 13 -13.11 0.26 -2.79
C GLY A 13 -13.59 -0.87 -1.89
N GLY A 14 -14.89 -1.15 -1.93
CA GLY A 14 -15.49 -2.17 -1.08
C GLY A 14 -16.71 -2.83 -1.71
N HIS A 15 -16.95 -4.10 -1.36
CA HIS A 15 -18.03 -4.91 -1.93
C HIS A 15 -19.43 -4.67 -1.34
N VAL A 16 -19.54 -3.86 -0.29
CA VAL A 16 -20.81 -3.43 0.35
C VAL A 16 -21.81 -4.59 0.58
N GLY A 17 -21.29 -5.72 1.08
CA GLY A 17 -22.10 -6.92 1.37
C GLY A 17 -22.35 -7.85 0.18
N GLN A 18 -21.87 -7.51 -1.03
CA GLN A 18 -22.08 -8.33 -2.25
C GLN A 18 -21.04 -9.47 -2.42
N GLY A 19 -20.05 -9.53 -1.54
CA GLY A 19 -18.94 -10.48 -1.60
C GLY A 19 -17.70 -9.91 -2.31
N SER A 20 -16.50 -10.36 -1.89
CA SER A 20 -15.23 -9.79 -2.37
C SER A 20 -15.03 -9.99 -3.87
N GLU A 21 -15.47 -11.10 -4.44
CA GLU A 21 -15.42 -11.35 -5.89
C GLU A 21 -16.17 -10.27 -6.68
N THR A 22 -17.36 -9.86 -6.21
CA THR A 22 -18.12 -8.76 -6.82
C THR A 22 -17.37 -7.43 -6.71
N GLY A 23 -16.77 -7.15 -5.54
CA GLY A 23 -16.00 -5.93 -5.34
C GLY A 23 -14.75 -5.88 -6.23
N VAL A 24 -14.03 -6.98 -6.36
CA VAL A 24 -12.89 -7.13 -7.29
C VAL A 24 -13.32 -6.88 -8.73
N ALA A 25 -14.43 -7.48 -9.17
CA ALA A 25 -14.96 -7.29 -10.51
C ALA A 25 -15.33 -5.82 -10.78
N GLN A 26 -16.04 -5.17 -9.86
CA GLN A 26 -16.42 -3.76 -9.99
C GLN A 26 -15.20 -2.84 -10.06
N SER A 27 -14.15 -3.11 -9.26
CA SER A 27 -12.90 -2.36 -9.30
C SER A 27 -12.20 -2.50 -10.65
N ALA A 28 -12.12 -3.72 -11.18
CA ALA A 28 -11.52 -4.00 -12.49
C ALA A 28 -12.33 -3.35 -13.64
N ASP A 29 -13.67 -3.40 -13.59
CA ASP A 29 -14.53 -2.77 -14.58
C ASP A 29 -14.37 -1.24 -14.61
N ALA A 30 -14.30 -0.61 -13.44
CA ALA A 30 -14.04 0.83 -13.32
C ALA A 30 -12.66 1.21 -13.91
N LEU A 31 -11.63 0.42 -13.65
CA LEU A 31 -10.29 0.61 -14.20
C LEU A 31 -10.27 0.43 -15.72
N ASN A 32 -10.93 -0.60 -16.25
CA ASN A 32 -11.05 -0.82 -17.69
C ASN A 32 -11.79 0.32 -18.40
N ALA A 33 -12.72 0.98 -17.72
CA ALA A 33 -13.42 2.16 -18.27
C ALA A 33 -12.58 3.45 -18.19
N MET A 34 -11.63 3.52 -17.27
CA MET A 34 -10.84 4.74 -16.99
C MET A 34 -9.49 4.77 -17.73
N LEU A 35 -8.84 3.62 -17.90
CA LEU A 35 -7.51 3.54 -18.51
C LEU A 35 -7.59 3.64 -20.04
N TRP A 36 -6.56 4.26 -20.66
CA TRP A 36 -6.40 4.33 -22.11
C TRP A 36 -4.93 4.12 -22.52
N PRO A 37 -4.67 3.62 -23.77
CA PRO A 37 -3.34 3.18 -24.16
C PRO A 37 -2.24 4.24 -24.07
N GLU A 38 -2.56 5.49 -24.40
CA GLU A 38 -1.58 6.59 -24.42
C GLU A 38 -1.33 7.21 -23.04
N MET A 39 -1.99 6.70 -21.98
CA MET A 39 -1.79 7.15 -20.62
C MET A 39 -0.37 6.86 -20.16
N THR A 40 0.30 7.88 -19.62
CA THR A 40 1.67 7.78 -19.08
C THR A 40 1.71 7.78 -17.56
N THR A 41 0.59 8.11 -16.90
CA THR A 41 0.42 7.99 -15.44
C THR A 41 0.27 6.52 -15.08
N SER A 42 1.01 6.04 -14.10
CA SER A 42 0.79 4.71 -13.52
C SER A 42 -0.27 4.79 -12.42
N VAL A 43 -1.27 3.92 -12.49
CA VAL A 43 -2.35 3.84 -11.50
C VAL A 43 -2.02 2.74 -10.50
N LEU A 44 -2.03 3.08 -9.21
CA LEU A 44 -1.65 2.17 -8.15
C LEU A 44 -2.87 1.74 -7.34
N LEU A 45 -3.00 0.44 -7.16
CA LEU A 45 -3.91 -0.15 -6.17
C LEU A 45 -3.22 -0.09 -4.81
N GLU A 46 -3.87 0.45 -3.81
CA GLU A 46 -3.34 0.41 -2.46
C GLU A 46 -3.67 -0.92 -1.76
N THR A 47 -2.72 -1.45 -0.99
CA THR A 47 -3.00 -2.53 -0.04
C THR A 47 -3.91 -2.02 1.06
N MET A 48 -4.93 -2.80 1.44
CA MET A 48 -5.96 -2.39 2.40
C MET A 48 -5.89 -3.19 3.70
N ALA A 49 -6.46 -2.64 4.77
CA ALA A 49 -6.55 -3.30 6.07
C ALA A 49 -7.58 -4.45 6.10
N GLY A 50 -8.44 -4.56 5.09
CA GLY A 50 -9.55 -5.52 5.08
C GLY A 50 -10.62 -5.19 6.11
N LYS A 51 -10.82 -3.90 6.40
CA LYS A 51 -11.84 -3.42 7.33
C LYS A 51 -13.23 -3.51 6.71
N GLY A 52 -14.13 -4.18 7.40
CA GLY A 52 -15.52 -4.31 6.97
C GLY A 52 -15.65 -5.01 5.62
N THR A 53 -15.96 -4.27 4.56
CA THR A 53 -16.18 -4.78 3.21
C THR A 53 -15.12 -4.29 2.22
N GLU A 54 -13.99 -3.78 2.70
CA GLU A 54 -12.87 -3.35 1.85
C GLU A 54 -12.35 -4.49 0.97
N VAL A 55 -12.00 -4.16 -0.27
CA VAL A 55 -11.29 -5.01 -1.22
C VAL A 55 -9.81 -4.63 -1.22
N GLY A 56 -8.92 -5.60 -1.38
CA GLY A 56 -7.47 -5.37 -1.37
C GLY A 56 -6.81 -5.62 -0.01
N GLY A 57 -7.54 -6.20 0.95
CA GLY A 57 -7.02 -6.65 2.24
C GLY A 57 -6.12 -7.88 2.14
N ARG A 58 -6.11 -8.55 0.99
CA ARG A 58 -5.20 -9.65 0.65
C ARG A 58 -4.53 -9.41 -0.68
N PHE A 59 -3.29 -9.83 -0.80
CA PHE A 59 -2.53 -9.67 -2.04
C PHE A 59 -3.20 -10.35 -3.24
N GLU A 60 -3.89 -11.48 -3.02
CA GLU A 60 -4.63 -12.18 -4.07
C GLU A 60 -5.78 -11.35 -4.65
N GLU A 61 -6.45 -10.53 -3.85
CA GLU A 61 -7.53 -9.66 -4.33
C GLU A 61 -6.96 -8.56 -5.25
N LEU A 62 -5.80 -7.97 -4.90
CA LEU A 62 -5.11 -7.01 -5.75
C LEU A 62 -4.63 -7.68 -7.05
N ARG A 63 -4.05 -8.88 -6.94
CA ARG A 63 -3.63 -9.66 -8.10
C ARG A 63 -4.79 -9.94 -9.04
N GLU A 64 -5.93 -10.33 -8.50
CA GLU A 64 -7.12 -10.63 -9.29
C GLU A 64 -7.66 -9.38 -10.02
N ILE A 65 -7.63 -8.20 -9.37
CA ILE A 65 -7.97 -6.95 -10.04
C ILE A 65 -7.01 -6.70 -11.21
N LEU A 66 -5.68 -6.81 -10.98
CA LEU A 66 -4.66 -6.60 -12.02
C LEU A 66 -4.84 -7.56 -13.20
N ASP A 67 -5.20 -8.81 -12.96
CA ASP A 67 -5.41 -9.83 -14.01
C ASP A 67 -6.67 -9.57 -14.85
N ARG A 68 -7.67 -8.89 -14.29
CA ARG A 68 -8.91 -8.52 -14.98
C ARG A 68 -8.81 -7.19 -15.74
N VAL A 69 -7.74 -6.41 -15.53
CA VAL A 69 -7.54 -5.13 -16.20
C VAL A 69 -6.78 -5.30 -17.51
N ALA A 70 -7.40 -4.89 -18.62
CA ALA A 70 -6.85 -5.04 -19.97
C ALA A 70 -5.51 -4.29 -20.16
N LEU A 71 -5.37 -3.10 -19.57
CA LEU A 71 -4.17 -2.28 -19.59
C LEU A 71 -3.39 -2.37 -18.27
N SER A 72 -3.18 -3.59 -17.78
CA SER A 72 -2.50 -3.81 -16.50
C SER A 72 -1.03 -3.38 -16.50
N ASP A 73 -0.41 -3.17 -17.66
CA ASP A 73 0.91 -2.56 -17.81
C ASP A 73 0.95 -1.10 -17.31
N LYS A 74 -0.19 -0.41 -17.27
CA LYS A 74 -0.37 0.93 -16.70
C LYS A 74 -0.56 0.92 -15.18
N MET A 75 -0.58 -0.25 -14.56
CA MET A 75 -0.91 -0.41 -13.15
C MET A 75 0.27 -0.89 -12.31
N GLY A 76 0.21 -0.55 -11.05
CA GLY A 76 1.10 -1.03 -10.00
C GLY A 76 0.37 -1.13 -8.67
N VAL A 77 1.14 -1.29 -7.62
CA VAL A 77 0.65 -1.37 -6.24
C VAL A 77 1.39 -0.35 -5.37
N CYS A 78 0.68 0.26 -4.44
CA CYS A 78 1.21 0.98 -3.30
C CYS A 78 1.02 0.12 -2.05
N LEU A 79 2.09 -0.15 -1.33
CA LEU A 79 2.03 -0.87 -0.07
C LEU A 79 1.95 0.13 1.08
N ASP A 80 0.85 0.11 1.84
CA ASP A 80 0.71 0.86 3.08
C ASP A 80 1.09 -0.02 4.27
N THR A 81 2.06 0.43 5.08
CA THR A 81 2.58 -0.35 6.22
C THR A 81 1.55 -0.53 7.33
N CYS A 82 0.70 0.46 7.59
CA CYS A 82 -0.42 0.33 8.53
C CYS A 82 -1.44 -0.69 8.02
N HIS A 83 -1.85 -0.58 6.75
CA HIS A 83 -2.87 -1.45 6.17
C HIS A 83 -2.43 -2.91 6.13
N VAL A 84 -1.20 -3.21 5.67
CA VAL A 84 -0.74 -4.61 5.64
C VAL A 84 -0.58 -5.19 7.04
N SER A 85 -0.10 -4.41 8.01
CA SER A 85 -0.05 -4.85 9.41
C SER A 85 -1.46 -5.11 9.97
N ASP A 86 -2.38 -4.16 9.80
CA ASP A 86 -3.79 -4.31 10.22
C ASP A 86 -4.48 -5.47 9.47
N GLY A 87 -4.10 -5.73 8.22
CA GLY A 87 -4.56 -6.86 7.40
C GLY A 87 -4.08 -8.23 7.86
N GLY A 88 -3.04 -8.27 8.70
CA GLY A 88 -2.50 -9.49 9.30
C GLY A 88 -1.14 -9.93 8.78
N TYR A 89 -0.50 -9.15 7.91
CA TYR A 89 0.87 -9.41 7.46
C TYR A 89 1.88 -8.93 8.52
N ASP A 90 2.79 -9.81 8.93
CA ASP A 90 3.75 -9.54 10.01
C ASP A 90 4.98 -8.77 9.52
N ILE A 91 4.82 -7.50 9.18
CA ILE A 91 5.95 -6.62 8.81
C ILE A 91 6.86 -6.28 10.00
N ILE A 92 6.41 -6.60 11.24
CA ILE A 92 7.17 -6.36 12.46
C ILE A 92 8.17 -7.49 12.71
N GLY A 93 7.73 -8.73 12.62
CA GLY A 93 8.57 -9.91 12.89
C GLY A 93 9.22 -10.51 11.66
N ASP A 94 8.56 -10.42 10.48
CA ASP A 94 8.98 -11.11 9.25
C ASP A 94 8.72 -10.28 7.98
N LEU A 95 9.35 -9.12 7.85
CA LEU A 95 9.25 -8.27 6.65
C LEU A 95 9.66 -9.02 5.38
N ASP A 96 10.73 -9.80 5.42
CA ASP A 96 11.23 -10.58 4.26
C ASP A 96 10.21 -11.62 3.82
N GLY A 97 9.53 -12.29 4.75
CA GLY A 97 8.45 -13.23 4.47
C GLY A 97 7.26 -12.56 3.79
N VAL A 98 6.85 -11.38 4.29
CA VAL A 98 5.77 -10.59 3.67
C VAL A 98 6.13 -10.15 2.26
N LEU A 99 7.35 -9.67 2.02
CA LEU A 99 7.81 -9.27 0.69
C LEU A 99 7.95 -10.48 -0.26
N THR A 100 8.36 -11.63 0.26
CA THR A 100 8.40 -12.88 -0.52
C THR A 100 6.99 -13.32 -0.94
N GLU A 101 6.01 -13.20 -0.06
CA GLU A 101 4.59 -13.49 -0.38
C GLU A 101 4.06 -12.49 -1.41
N PHE A 102 4.36 -11.19 -1.24
CA PHE A 102 4.00 -10.16 -2.20
C PHE A 102 4.59 -10.44 -3.57
N ASP A 103 5.88 -10.79 -3.65
CA ASP A 103 6.55 -11.11 -4.91
C ASP A 103 5.92 -12.33 -5.60
N LYS A 104 5.63 -13.37 -4.84
CA LYS A 104 5.00 -14.59 -5.35
C LYS A 104 3.60 -14.34 -5.91
N VAL A 105 2.80 -13.49 -5.26
CA VAL A 105 1.39 -13.27 -5.60
C VAL A 105 1.25 -12.16 -6.66
N ILE A 106 1.91 -11.03 -6.47
CA ILE A 106 1.75 -9.83 -7.30
C ILE A 106 2.96 -9.60 -8.21
N GLY A 107 4.17 -9.77 -7.67
CA GLY A 107 5.44 -9.40 -8.27
C GLY A 107 5.98 -8.10 -7.68
N LEU A 108 7.24 -8.10 -7.21
CA LEU A 108 7.88 -6.89 -6.66
C LEU A 108 8.09 -5.79 -7.71
N ASP A 109 8.14 -6.15 -8.98
CA ASP A 109 8.19 -5.20 -10.10
C ASP A 109 6.93 -4.33 -10.22
N ARG A 110 5.80 -4.79 -9.65
CA ARG A 110 4.56 -4.04 -9.56
C ARG A 110 4.48 -3.08 -8.36
N LEU A 111 5.36 -3.23 -7.37
CA LEU A 111 5.42 -2.32 -6.23
C LEU A 111 6.09 -1.01 -6.66
N LYS A 112 5.36 0.10 -6.58
CA LYS A 112 5.79 1.40 -7.12
C LYS A 112 5.89 2.50 -6.08
N ALA A 113 5.24 2.35 -4.94
CA ALA A 113 5.25 3.33 -3.86
C ALA A 113 4.97 2.65 -2.52
N ILE A 114 5.38 3.31 -1.45
CA ILE A 114 5.11 2.91 -0.07
C ILE A 114 4.40 4.08 0.63
N HIS A 115 3.25 3.80 1.25
CA HIS A 115 2.72 4.64 2.31
C HIS A 115 3.33 4.16 3.63
N LEU A 116 4.16 5.00 4.22
CA LEU A 116 4.90 4.67 5.44
C LEU A 116 4.16 5.24 6.65
N ASN A 117 3.33 4.43 7.26
CA ASN A 117 2.47 4.80 8.38
C ASN A 117 2.66 3.81 9.54
N ASP A 118 2.66 4.32 10.77
CA ASP A 118 2.51 3.45 11.95
C ASP A 118 1.03 3.13 12.15
N SER A 119 0.71 2.07 12.89
CA SER A 119 -0.67 1.70 13.22
C SER A 119 -0.95 1.89 14.70
N LYS A 120 -2.12 2.46 15.03
CA LYS A 120 -2.64 2.50 16.41
C LYS A 120 -3.10 1.14 16.92
N ASN A 121 -3.10 0.13 16.07
CA ASN A 121 -3.64 -1.19 16.38
C ASN A 121 -2.59 -2.28 16.25
N PRO A 122 -2.75 -3.41 16.96
CA PRO A 122 -1.90 -4.57 16.77
C PRO A 122 -2.16 -5.22 15.39
N THR A 123 -1.18 -5.98 14.91
CA THR A 123 -1.26 -6.75 13.66
C THR A 123 -2.54 -7.58 13.59
N GLY A 124 -3.23 -7.54 12.46
CA GLY A 124 -4.46 -8.28 12.21
C GLY A 124 -5.74 -7.64 12.76
N ALA A 125 -5.68 -6.41 13.26
CA ALA A 125 -6.84 -5.74 13.87
C ALA A 125 -7.92 -5.32 12.87
N ARG A 126 -7.61 -5.18 11.59
CA ARG A 126 -8.52 -4.76 10.50
C ARG A 126 -9.24 -3.43 10.80
N LYS A 127 -8.48 -2.43 11.22
CA LYS A 127 -9.05 -1.15 11.71
C LYS A 127 -8.72 0.06 10.85
N ASP A 128 -7.56 0.07 10.20
CA ASP A 128 -7.09 1.22 9.43
C ASP A 128 -7.13 2.51 10.27
N ARG A 129 -6.14 2.67 11.14
CA ARG A 129 -5.95 3.85 11.99
C ARG A 129 -4.48 4.19 12.07
N HIS A 130 -4.04 5.15 11.28
CA HIS A 130 -2.65 5.61 11.25
C HIS A 130 -2.25 6.21 12.60
N GLY A 131 -1.06 5.84 13.07
CA GLY A 131 -0.33 6.45 14.17
C GLY A 131 0.78 7.36 13.64
N CYS A 132 1.30 8.25 14.50
CA CYS A 132 2.55 8.94 14.22
C CYS A 132 3.71 7.94 14.19
N ILE A 133 4.74 8.20 13.40
CA ILE A 133 5.89 7.32 13.25
C ILE A 133 6.55 7.02 14.60
N GLY A 134 6.62 5.74 14.96
CA GLY A 134 7.23 5.25 16.20
C GLY A 134 6.34 5.36 17.44
N GLU A 135 5.12 5.88 17.33
CA GLU A 135 4.16 6.01 18.44
C GLU A 135 3.05 4.95 18.39
N GLY A 136 3.04 4.11 17.36
CA GLY A 136 2.05 3.06 17.16
C GLY A 136 2.56 1.66 17.52
N CYS A 137 1.81 0.66 17.09
CA CYS A 137 2.07 -0.75 17.35
C CYS A 137 3.13 -1.37 16.42
N ILE A 138 3.37 -0.77 15.23
CA ILE A 138 4.44 -1.20 14.33
C ILE A 138 5.79 -0.76 14.90
N GLY A 139 5.89 0.50 15.31
CA GLY A 139 7.05 1.06 15.99
C GLY A 139 8.19 1.45 15.04
N LEU A 140 9.04 2.35 15.54
CA LEU A 140 10.13 2.96 14.77
C LEU A 140 11.09 1.94 14.17
N GLU A 141 11.46 0.90 14.93
CA GLU A 141 12.46 -0.09 14.49
C GLU A 141 11.98 -0.89 13.27
N ALA A 142 10.71 -1.30 13.25
CA ALA A 142 10.12 -2.03 12.12
C ALA A 142 10.02 -1.12 10.90
N LEU A 143 9.54 0.12 11.06
CA LEU A 143 9.47 1.11 9.97
C LEU A 143 10.86 1.47 9.43
N ALA A 144 11.89 1.54 10.29
CA ALA A 144 13.27 1.73 9.89
C ALA A 144 13.79 0.56 9.02
N ARG A 145 13.42 -0.68 9.33
CA ARG A 145 13.74 -1.82 8.45
C ARG A 145 13.08 -1.70 7.09
N VAL A 146 11.84 -1.20 7.03
CA VAL A 146 11.14 -0.97 5.75
C VAL A 146 11.91 0.02 4.86
N VAL A 147 12.32 1.18 5.39
CA VAL A 147 13.03 2.19 4.58
C VAL A 147 14.45 1.77 4.19
N ARG A 148 15.09 0.87 4.96
CA ARG A 148 16.42 0.34 4.65
C ARG A 148 16.39 -0.87 3.72
N HIS A 149 15.22 -1.51 3.56
CA HIS A 149 15.15 -2.79 2.84
C HIS A 149 15.59 -2.63 1.38
N PRO A 150 16.52 -3.46 0.87
CA PRO A 150 17.09 -3.31 -0.47
C PRO A 150 16.06 -3.29 -1.60
N ALA A 151 14.94 -4.02 -1.46
CA ALA A 151 13.88 -4.04 -2.45
C ALA A 151 12.95 -2.81 -2.40
N LEU A 152 13.01 -2.01 -1.32
CA LEU A 152 12.06 -0.90 -1.08
C LEU A 152 12.72 0.47 -1.11
N ARG A 153 13.96 0.59 -0.66
CA ARG A 153 14.65 1.87 -0.39
C ARG A 153 14.70 2.86 -1.57
N ASP A 154 14.58 2.36 -2.78
CA ASP A 154 14.62 3.19 -4.00
C ASP A 154 13.22 3.61 -4.47
N LEU A 155 12.16 3.19 -3.77
CA LEU A 155 10.78 3.58 -4.05
C LEU A 155 10.45 4.92 -3.37
N PRO A 156 9.46 5.67 -3.89
CA PRO A 156 8.92 6.82 -3.17
C PRO A 156 8.17 6.39 -1.92
N PHE A 157 8.44 7.08 -0.80
CA PHE A 157 7.74 6.94 0.47
C PHE A 157 6.89 8.17 0.74
N CYS A 158 5.62 7.96 1.10
CA CYS A 158 4.69 9.00 1.51
C CYS A 158 4.18 8.74 2.92
N LEU A 159 3.97 9.79 3.70
CA LEU A 159 3.37 9.73 5.04
C LEU A 159 1.92 10.21 4.98
N GLU A 160 1.03 9.49 5.67
CA GLU A 160 -0.37 9.88 5.89
C GLU A 160 -0.70 9.86 7.39
N THR A 161 0.32 10.09 8.20
CA THR A 161 0.21 10.13 9.66
C THR A 161 -0.66 11.30 10.12
N PRO A 162 -1.32 11.22 11.30
CA PRO A 162 -2.23 12.26 11.79
C PRO A 162 -1.48 13.48 12.31
N ASN A 163 -0.75 14.16 11.42
CA ASN A 163 0.11 15.30 11.72
C ASN A 163 -0.32 16.57 10.98
N GLU A 164 0.13 17.70 11.52
CA GLU A 164 0.23 18.96 10.82
C GLU A 164 1.62 19.09 10.13
N LEU A 165 1.81 20.10 9.26
CA LEU A 165 3.07 20.28 8.50
C LEU A 165 4.35 20.20 9.35
N PRO A 166 4.44 20.79 10.56
CA PRO A 166 5.64 20.64 11.40
C PRO A 166 5.86 19.20 11.89
N GLY A 167 4.78 18.40 12.08
CA GLY A 167 4.86 17.00 12.44
C GLY A 167 5.41 16.17 11.29
N TYR A 168 4.88 16.34 10.09
CA TYR A 168 5.41 15.69 8.88
C TYR A 168 6.89 16.00 8.67
N ALA A 169 7.31 17.26 8.85
CA ALA A 169 8.72 17.64 8.70
C ALA A 169 9.62 16.88 9.68
N ARG A 170 9.19 16.68 10.93
CA ARG A 170 9.95 15.91 11.94
C ARG A 170 10.00 14.42 11.57
N GLU A 171 8.89 13.82 11.19
CA GLU A 171 8.84 12.40 10.81
C GLU A 171 9.66 12.11 9.55
N ILE A 172 9.62 12.98 8.55
CA ILE A 172 10.46 12.85 7.35
C ILE A 172 11.94 12.93 7.72
N ALA A 173 12.34 13.87 8.57
CA ALA A 173 13.72 13.99 9.04
C ALA A 173 14.15 12.72 9.79
N LEU A 174 13.33 12.24 10.73
CA LEU A 174 13.55 11.01 11.48
C LEU A 174 13.75 9.81 10.54
N MET A 175 12.86 9.62 9.56
CA MET A 175 12.94 8.46 8.67
C MET A 175 14.12 8.53 7.70
N ARG A 176 14.56 9.73 7.31
CA ARG A 176 15.81 9.93 6.55
C ARG A 176 17.03 9.53 7.36
N GLU A 177 17.12 9.95 8.63
CA GLU A 177 18.19 9.51 9.54
C GLU A 177 18.20 7.99 9.69
N GLN A 178 17.03 7.38 9.81
CA GLN A 178 16.92 5.92 9.88
C GLN A 178 17.34 5.23 8.57
N ALA A 179 17.13 5.83 7.42
CA ALA A 179 17.53 5.25 6.13
C ALA A 179 19.06 5.26 5.91
N GLU A 180 19.78 6.18 6.55
CA GLU A 180 21.23 6.35 6.45
C GLU A 180 22.01 5.52 7.50
N ALA A 181 21.35 5.02 8.55
CA ALA A 181 21.96 4.26 9.65
C ALA A 181 22.15 2.78 9.31
#